data_8f942cd26d9536cf88fe6cc546fb8151
#
_entry.id   8f942cd26d9536cf88fe6cc546fb8151
#
_cell.length_a   1.000
_cell.length_b   1.000
_cell.length_c   1.000
_cell.angle_alpha   90.00
_cell.angle_beta   90.00
_cell.angle_gamma   90.00
#
_symmetry.space_group_name_H-M   'P 1'
#
loop_
_entity.id
_entity.type
_entity.pdbx_description
1 polymer ?
#
loop_
_entity_poly.entity_id
_entity_poly.type
_entity_poly.pdbx_seq_one_letter_code
_entity_poly.pdbx_strand_id
1 'polypeptide(L)'
;MNKQEAQAVEQLRQENSDLLSAKYGTDYNLLRWAQGYGFDLEEASAQLRRHLKFRKFYDLDNADQIPEHEILKKYFPIGLVGETGQDNTLLVIECAGRIDLVGILKSVQLSDFLIQRARLQEKMLDAMNELEAETGKQASVIYILDLDGLKFDASLLSIVAGPYRILWASVYTNYPEWISQMFIVNAPSFMSLIWKAVSPLIPERTRNKVKICTANSDWKSLIQKYAKAENIPAHWGGTLVDANGDGMCRDRLNIPFDPIPHELYWTPDERAPGLNDINCAVIPAGKGKTITYVVNSHEPTYIVVNRFCDRTFGMGIWYHENATAVDYALDEMNESQNYKVPQRFCSCDVMKPHAQFSYLFDKDYECLEQIKV
;
A
#
# COMPACT_ATOMS: atom_id res chain seq x y z
N MET A 1 -7.35 -5.92 26.51
CA MET A 1 -5.95 -6.44 26.52
C MET A 1 -5.73 -7.33 27.72
N ASN A 2 -5.08 -8.49 27.53
CA ASN A 2 -4.57 -9.32 28.61
C ASN A 2 -3.19 -8.82 29.10
N LYS A 3 -2.62 -9.46 30.14
CA LYS A 3 -1.35 -9.01 30.75
C LYS A 3 -0.15 -9.11 29.77
N GLN A 4 -0.10 -10.14 28.93
CA GLN A 4 0.97 -10.34 27.95
C GLN A 4 0.90 -9.27 26.86
N GLU A 5 -0.29 -8.98 26.36
CA GLU A 5 -0.53 -7.93 25.37
C GLU A 5 -0.13 -6.54 25.91
N ALA A 6 -0.50 -6.24 27.15
CA ALA A 6 -0.13 -4.97 27.78
C ALA A 6 1.39 -4.82 27.95
N GLN A 7 2.08 -5.89 28.32
CA GLN A 7 3.56 -5.90 28.42
C GLN A 7 4.21 -5.67 27.04
N ALA A 8 3.70 -6.34 26.00
CA ALA A 8 4.22 -6.19 24.63
C ALA A 8 4.03 -4.75 24.11
N VAL A 9 2.86 -4.16 24.34
CA VAL A 9 2.56 -2.78 23.97
C VAL A 9 3.51 -1.81 24.66
N GLU A 10 3.73 -1.99 25.96
CA GLU A 10 4.60 -1.10 26.74
C GLU A 10 6.07 -1.20 26.27
N GLN A 11 6.55 -2.41 25.98
CA GLN A 11 7.89 -2.60 25.43
C GLN A 11 8.05 -1.91 24.08
N LEU A 12 7.11 -2.12 23.13
CA LEU A 12 7.15 -1.45 21.81
C LEU A 12 7.09 0.07 21.93
N ARG A 13 6.32 0.59 22.89
CA ARG A 13 6.23 2.02 23.19
C ARG A 13 7.58 2.57 23.65
N GLN A 14 8.23 1.92 24.59
CA GLN A 14 9.52 2.34 25.13
C GLN A 14 10.62 2.32 24.08
N GLU A 15 10.72 1.22 23.32
CA GLU A 15 11.75 1.05 22.29
C GLU A 15 11.64 2.01 21.11
N ASN A 16 10.45 2.57 20.86
CA ASN A 16 10.19 3.47 19.73
C ASN A 16 9.74 4.88 20.16
N SER A 17 9.94 5.24 21.43
CA SER A 17 9.44 6.49 22.02
C SER A 17 9.94 7.75 21.30
N ASP A 18 11.10 7.69 20.68
CA ASP A 18 11.72 8.78 19.91
C ASP A 18 11.02 9.08 18.56
N LEU A 19 10.22 8.15 18.05
CA LEU A 19 9.51 8.28 16.78
C LEU A 19 7.99 8.25 16.90
N LEU A 20 7.46 7.79 18.02
CA LEU A 20 6.02 7.69 18.22
C LEU A 20 5.37 9.07 18.39
N SER A 21 4.36 9.33 17.57
CA SER A 21 3.47 10.48 17.76
C SER A 21 2.32 10.14 18.72
N ALA A 22 1.68 11.16 19.29
CA ALA A 22 0.50 10.96 20.12
C ALA A 22 -0.66 10.33 19.33
N LYS A 23 -0.81 10.67 18.04
CA LYS A 23 -1.85 10.14 17.16
C LYS A 23 -1.68 8.63 16.93
N TYR A 24 -0.45 8.18 16.64
CA TYR A 24 -0.19 6.79 16.30
C TYR A 24 0.12 5.90 17.50
N GLY A 25 0.65 6.46 18.57
CA GLY A 25 1.11 5.73 19.76
C GLY A 25 0.01 5.17 20.66
N THR A 26 -1.18 4.85 20.14
CA THR A 26 -2.26 4.23 20.92
C THR A 26 -1.93 2.78 21.29
N ASP A 27 -2.55 2.28 22.36
CA ASP A 27 -2.34 0.90 22.79
C ASP A 27 -2.69 -0.12 21.71
N TYR A 28 -3.79 0.08 21.00
CA TYR A 28 -4.25 -0.86 19.99
C TYR A 28 -3.44 -0.77 18.69
N ASN A 29 -2.93 0.40 18.32
CA ASN A 29 -2.01 0.52 17.20
C ASN A 29 -0.72 -0.27 17.47
N LEU A 30 -0.16 -0.16 18.67
CA LEU A 30 1.03 -0.93 19.05
C LEU A 30 0.73 -2.42 19.21
N LEU A 31 -0.43 -2.78 19.74
CA LEU A 31 -0.86 -4.18 19.85
C LEU A 31 -0.93 -4.87 18.48
N ARG A 32 -1.41 -4.18 17.44
CA ARG A 32 -1.44 -4.72 16.06
C ARG A 32 -0.04 -5.10 15.57
N TRP A 33 0.99 -4.34 15.93
CA TRP A 33 2.37 -4.71 15.60
C TRP A 33 2.82 -5.97 16.33
N ALA A 34 2.58 -6.06 17.64
CA ALA A 34 2.91 -7.28 18.40
C ALA A 34 2.18 -8.51 17.84
N GLN A 35 0.88 -8.41 17.58
CA GLN A 35 0.06 -9.47 16.97
C GLN A 35 0.54 -9.78 15.55
N GLY A 36 0.88 -8.74 14.78
CA GLY A 36 1.35 -8.77 13.41
C GLY A 36 2.59 -9.63 13.22
N TYR A 37 3.42 -9.71 14.22
CA TYR A 37 4.67 -10.50 14.22
C TYR A 37 4.64 -11.65 15.22
N GLY A 38 3.44 -12.09 15.66
CA GLY A 38 3.30 -13.25 16.54
C GLY A 38 3.95 -13.07 17.90
N PHE A 39 4.04 -11.84 18.39
CA PHE A 39 4.74 -11.44 19.62
C PHE A 39 6.27 -11.67 19.59
N ASP A 40 6.86 -11.77 18.41
CA ASP A 40 8.29 -11.52 18.22
C ASP A 40 8.52 -10.01 18.30
N LEU A 41 8.85 -9.54 19.51
CA LEU A 41 8.91 -8.09 19.77
C LEU A 41 10.15 -7.43 19.16
N GLU A 42 11.23 -8.16 18.93
CA GLU A 42 12.42 -7.64 18.25
C GLU A 42 12.07 -7.32 16.79
N GLU A 43 11.49 -8.25 16.05
CA GLU A 43 11.05 -8.03 14.68
C GLU A 43 9.92 -7.02 14.61
N ALA A 44 8.92 -7.09 15.49
CA ALA A 44 7.82 -6.14 15.56
C ALA A 44 8.32 -4.70 15.75
N SER A 45 9.27 -4.49 16.67
CA SER A 45 9.89 -3.19 16.95
C SER A 45 10.67 -2.66 15.73
N ALA A 46 11.46 -3.53 15.09
CA ALA A 46 12.22 -3.15 13.88
C ALA A 46 11.29 -2.70 12.75
N GLN A 47 10.21 -3.43 12.50
CA GLN A 47 9.24 -3.10 11.45
C GLN A 47 8.38 -1.89 11.82
N LEU A 48 7.97 -1.76 13.08
CA LEU A 48 7.30 -0.55 13.58
C LEU A 48 8.19 0.67 13.37
N ARG A 49 9.47 0.60 13.75
CA ARG A 49 10.40 1.72 13.58
C ARG A 49 10.55 2.13 12.11
N ARG A 50 10.60 1.16 11.19
CA ARG A 50 10.57 1.42 9.75
C ARG A 50 9.28 2.16 9.34
N HIS A 51 8.14 1.71 9.82
CA HIS A 51 6.85 2.36 9.54
C HIS A 51 6.77 3.78 10.12
N LEU A 52 7.27 4.00 11.34
CA LEU A 52 7.28 5.33 11.95
C LEU A 52 8.16 6.32 11.17
N LYS A 53 9.30 5.86 10.61
CA LYS A 53 10.10 6.67 9.68
C LYS A 53 9.33 6.99 8.39
N PHE A 54 8.61 6.02 7.83
CA PHE A 54 7.74 6.21 6.67
C PHE A 54 6.62 7.22 6.98
N ARG A 55 5.97 7.13 8.15
CA ARG A 55 4.97 8.10 8.61
C ARG A 55 5.54 9.52 8.69
N LYS A 56 6.71 9.66 9.33
CA LYS A 56 7.38 10.95 9.46
C LYS A 56 7.76 11.55 8.10
N PHE A 57 8.25 10.72 7.18
CA PHE A 57 8.65 11.15 5.84
C PHE A 57 7.49 11.71 5.02
N TYR A 58 6.33 11.07 5.06
CA TYR A 58 5.15 11.47 4.30
C TYR A 58 4.17 12.33 5.11
N ASP A 59 4.52 12.70 6.33
CA ASP A 59 3.66 13.45 7.27
C ASP A 59 2.27 12.84 7.42
N LEU A 60 2.23 11.53 7.63
CA LEU A 60 0.96 10.79 7.67
C LEU A 60 0.09 11.12 8.89
N ASP A 61 0.64 11.75 9.91
CA ASP A 61 -0.17 12.26 11.03
C ASP A 61 -1.10 13.41 10.60
N ASN A 62 -0.75 14.08 9.50
CA ASN A 62 -1.54 15.11 8.82
C ASN A 62 -2.01 14.63 7.42
N ALA A 63 -2.37 13.36 7.31
CA ALA A 63 -2.73 12.75 6.02
C ALA A 63 -3.95 13.40 5.34
N ASP A 64 -4.81 14.07 6.09
CA ASP A 64 -5.91 14.89 5.60
C ASP A 64 -5.43 16.09 4.76
N GLN A 65 -4.22 16.59 5.03
CA GLN A 65 -3.59 17.69 4.27
C GLN A 65 -2.91 17.21 2.97
N ILE A 66 -2.73 15.91 2.78
CA ILE A 66 -2.23 15.37 1.52
C ILE A 66 -3.28 15.63 0.43
N PRO A 67 -2.96 16.39 -0.63
CA PRO A 67 -3.92 16.68 -1.70
C PRO A 67 -4.49 15.41 -2.31
N GLU A 68 -5.80 15.39 -2.55
CA GLU A 68 -6.43 14.29 -3.27
C GLU A 68 -5.98 14.28 -4.73
N HIS A 69 -5.65 13.11 -5.24
CA HIS A 69 -5.32 12.96 -6.66
C HIS A 69 -6.62 12.83 -7.48
N GLU A 70 -6.91 13.81 -8.33
CA GLU A 70 -8.19 13.94 -9.06
C GLU A 70 -8.60 12.67 -9.83
N ILE A 71 -7.64 12.00 -10.50
CA ILE A 71 -7.92 10.77 -11.23
C ILE A 71 -8.26 9.61 -10.26
N LEU A 72 -7.50 9.44 -9.19
CA LEU A 72 -7.76 8.37 -8.23
C LEU A 72 -9.05 8.62 -7.45
N LYS A 73 -9.32 9.87 -7.08
CA LYS A 73 -10.58 10.26 -6.45
C LYS A 73 -11.78 9.89 -7.33
N LYS A 74 -11.67 10.06 -8.63
CA LYS A 74 -12.78 9.81 -9.57
C LYS A 74 -12.87 8.37 -10.05
N TYR A 75 -11.73 7.69 -10.25
CA TYR A 75 -11.70 6.40 -10.97
C TYR A 75 -11.21 5.21 -10.14
N PHE A 76 -10.80 5.42 -8.89
CA PHE A 76 -10.44 4.29 -8.03
C PHE A 76 -11.57 3.94 -7.06
N PRO A 77 -12.25 2.80 -7.27
CA PRO A 77 -13.53 2.50 -6.64
C PRO A 77 -13.36 1.82 -5.28
N ILE A 78 -13.05 2.62 -4.28
CA ILE A 78 -12.94 2.16 -2.89
C ILE A 78 -13.54 3.19 -1.94
N GLY A 79 -14.07 2.74 -0.81
CA GLY A 79 -14.51 3.61 0.26
C GLY A 79 -14.68 2.92 1.60
N LEU A 80 -14.65 3.73 2.65
CA LEU A 80 -15.04 3.36 3.99
C LEU A 80 -16.56 3.62 4.14
N VAL A 81 -17.33 2.55 4.32
CA VAL A 81 -18.79 2.64 4.49
C VAL A 81 -19.15 3.17 5.89
N GLY A 82 -18.47 2.67 6.92
CA GLY A 82 -18.70 3.00 8.31
C GLY A 82 -18.61 1.77 9.21
N GLU A 83 -19.17 1.85 10.39
CA GLU A 83 -19.21 0.73 11.33
C GLU A 83 -20.14 -0.39 10.88
N THR A 84 -19.74 -1.63 11.14
CA THR A 84 -20.58 -2.81 10.85
C THR A 84 -21.68 -3.03 11.86
N GLY A 85 -21.60 -2.39 13.04
CA GLY A 85 -22.48 -2.62 14.17
C GLY A 85 -22.24 -3.95 14.91
N GLN A 86 -21.19 -4.70 14.54
CA GLN A 86 -20.77 -5.95 15.19
C GLN A 86 -19.26 -5.98 15.41
N ASP A 87 -18.82 -6.68 16.46
CA ASP A 87 -17.44 -7.05 16.76
C ASP A 87 -16.39 -5.91 16.67
N ASN A 88 -16.84 -4.66 16.89
CA ASN A 88 -15.99 -3.47 16.81
C ASN A 88 -15.26 -3.35 15.46
N THR A 89 -16.00 -3.49 14.38
CA THR A 89 -15.42 -3.52 13.03
C THR A 89 -15.99 -2.42 12.12
N LEU A 90 -15.15 -1.98 11.19
CA LEU A 90 -15.51 -1.08 10.10
C LEU A 90 -15.69 -1.86 8.80
N LEU A 91 -16.55 -1.37 7.92
CA LEU A 91 -16.79 -1.94 6.60
C LEU A 91 -16.09 -1.12 5.52
N VAL A 92 -15.24 -1.77 4.73
CA VAL A 92 -14.58 -1.20 3.55
C VAL A 92 -14.99 -2.01 2.32
N ILE A 93 -15.33 -1.32 1.24
CA ILE A 93 -15.68 -1.95 -0.03
C ILE A 93 -14.79 -1.40 -1.14
N GLU A 94 -14.19 -2.29 -1.92
CA GLU A 94 -13.42 -1.99 -3.13
C GLU A 94 -14.04 -2.75 -4.31
N CYS A 95 -14.56 -2.02 -5.32
CA CYS A 95 -15.13 -2.61 -6.52
C CYS A 95 -14.01 -2.92 -7.54
N ALA A 96 -13.13 -3.86 -7.18
CA ALA A 96 -11.91 -4.15 -7.95
C ALA A 96 -12.19 -4.65 -9.37
N GLY A 97 -13.37 -5.26 -9.61
CA GLY A 97 -13.78 -5.66 -10.96
C GLY A 97 -14.05 -4.50 -11.91
N ARG A 98 -14.18 -3.28 -11.39
CA ARG A 98 -14.48 -2.05 -12.15
C ARG A 98 -13.29 -1.10 -12.27
N ILE A 99 -12.12 -1.49 -11.75
CA ILE A 99 -10.92 -0.68 -11.85
C ILE A 99 -10.37 -0.74 -13.28
N ASP A 100 -10.24 0.40 -13.92
CA ASP A 100 -9.40 0.52 -15.13
C ASP A 100 -7.92 0.57 -14.73
N LEU A 101 -7.35 -0.60 -14.44
CA LEU A 101 -5.95 -0.71 -14.01
C LEU A 101 -4.97 -0.20 -15.06
N VAL A 102 -5.25 -0.41 -16.35
CA VAL A 102 -4.40 0.06 -17.44
C VAL A 102 -4.46 1.59 -17.53
N GLY A 103 -5.67 2.15 -17.47
CA GLY A 103 -5.85 3.61 -17.46
C GLY A 103 -5.17 4.28 -16.27
N ILE A 104 -5.32 3.72 -15.05
CA ILE A 104 -4.61 4.24 -13.87
C ILE A 104 -3.10 4.23 -14.08
N LEU A 105 -2.54 3.11 -14.52
CA LEU A 105 -1.10 2.99 -14.75
C LEU A 105 -0.58 3.93 -15.85
N LYS A 106 -1.43 4.35 -16.78
CA LYS A 106 -1.08 5.33 -17.80
C LYS A 106 -1.28 6.79 -17.38
N SER A 107 -2.08 7.04 -16.37
CA SER A 107 -2.49 8.40 -15.97
C SER A 107 -1.89 8.85 -14.65
N VAL A 108 -1.56 7.91 -13.75
CA VAL A 108 -1.13 8.20 -12.39
C VAL A 108 0.27 7.64 -12.16
N GLN A 109 1.14 8.41 -11.54
CA GLN A 109 2.45 7.90 -11.10
C GLN A 109 2.26 6.87 -9.97
N LEU A 110 3.12 5.85 -9.94
CA LEU A 110 3.01 4.82 -8.90
C LEU A 110 3.23 5.39 -7.49
N SER A 111 4.14 6.37 -7.35
CA SER A 111 4.35 7.10 -6.08
C SER A 111 3.08 7.79 -5.61
N ASP A 112 2.37 8.49 -6.50
CA ASP A 112 1.12 9.16 -6.16
C ASP A 112 0.04 8.15 -5.78
N PHE A 113 -0.02 7.03 -6.48
CA PHE A 113 -0.94 5.96 -6.15
C PHE A 113 -0.67 5.38 -4.75
N LEU A 114 0.59 5.17 -4.39
CA LEU A 114 0.98 4.65 -3.08
C LEU A 114 0.65 5.64 -1.95
N ILE A 115 0.92 6.94 -2.15
CA ILE A 115 0.63 7.95 -1.12
C ILE A 115 -0.88 8.17 -0.95
N GLN A 116 -1.65 8.15 -2.03
CA GLN A 116 -3.12 8.21 -1.95
C GLN A 116 -3.70 6.97 -1.25
N ARG A 117 -3.08 5.81 -1.44
CA ARG A 117 -3.47 4.61 -0.70
C ARG A 117 -3.14 4.75 0.79
N ALA A 118 -1.96 5.30 1.14
CA ALA A 118 -1.61 5.58 2.53
C ALA A 118 -2.59 6.59 3.16
N ARG A 119 -2.95 7.67 2.45
CA ARG A 119 -3.96 8.64 2.90
C ARG A 119 -5.31 7.97 3.23
N LEU A 120 -5.76 7.04 2.40
CA LEU A 120 -6.99 6.28 2.67
C LEU A 120 -6.84 5.37 3.90
N GLN A 121 -5.68 4.73 4.07
CA GLN A 121 -5.41 3.91 5.25
C GLN A 121 -5.39 4.75 6.53
N GLU A 122 -4.87 5.96 6.49
CA GLU A 122 -4.91 6.88 7.63
C GLU A 122 -6.35 7.31 8.00
N LYS A 123 -7.19 7.55 6.99
CA LYS A 123 -8.63 7.80 7.24
C LYS A 123 -9.31 6.61 7.93
N MET A 124 -8.97 5.39 7.56
CA MET A 124 -9.46 4.19 8.24
C MET A 124 -8.88 4.08 9.66
N LEU A 125 -7.60 4.43 9.84
CA LEU A 125 -6.95 4.44 11.15
C LEU A 125 -7.63 5.41 12.10
N ASP A 126 -7.95 6.60 11.64
CA ASP A 126 -8.65 7.60 12.45
C ASP A 126 -10.01 7.06 12.91
N ALA A 127 -10.81 6.49 12.01
CA ALA A 127 -12.10 5.88 12.35
C ALA A 127 -11.94 4.68 13.30
N MET A 128 -10.88 3.89 13.16
CA MET A 128 -10.58 2.79 14.11
C MET A 128 -10.19 3.32 15.48
N ASN A 129 -9.35 4.35 15.54
CA ASN A 129 -8.95 4.97 16.81
C ASN A 129 -10.14 5.61 17.55
N GLU A 130 -11.07 6.24 16.82
CA GLU A 130 -12.32 6.78 17.38
C GLU A 130 -13.16 5.66 17.98
N LEU A 131 -13.42 4.61 17.23
CA LEU A 131 -14.20 3.44 17.68
C LEU A 131 -13.53 2.73 18.87
N GLU A 132 -12.21 2.65 18.91
CA GLU A 132 -11.44 2.10 20.02
C GLU A 132 -11.51 2.96 21.27
N ALA A 133 -11.48 4.29 21.13
CA ALA A 133 -11.62 5.22 22.21
C ALA A 133 -13.03 5.15 22.85
N GLU A 134 -14.07 4.98 22.03
CA GLU A 134 -15.45 4.87 22.49
C GLU A 134 -15.73 3.53 23.19
N THR A 135 -15.22 2.45 22.64
CA THR A 135 -15.60 1.08 23.08
C THR A 135 -14.62 0.45 24.06
N GLY A 136 -13.38 0.95 24.13
CA GLY A 136 -12.29 0.32 24.87
C GLY A 136 -11.88 -1.04 24.32
N LYS A 137 -12.21 -1.35 23.06
CA LYS A 137 -11.91 -2.63 22.40
C LYS A 137 -11.16 -2.39 21.09
N GLN A 138 -10.24 -3.29 20.76
CA GLN A 138 -9.52 -3.25 19.49
C GLN A 138 -10.51 -3.30 18.32
N ALA A 139 -10.37 -2.37 17.39
CA ALA A 139 -11.13 -2.35 16.15
C ALA A 139 -10.40 -3.08 15.03
N SER A 140 -11.13 -3.49 14.00
CA SER A 140 -10.61 -4.09 12.77
C SER A 140 -11.51 -3.78 11.58
N VAL A 141 -11.12 -4.25 10.39
CA VAL A 141 -11.82 -3.99 9.14
C VAL A 141 -12.38 -5.28 8.57
N ILE A 142 -13.65 -5.26 8.19
CA ILE A 142 -14.27 -6.20 7.25
C ILE A 142 -14.08 -5.61 5.86
N TYR A 143 -13.41 -6.36 4.98
CA TYR A 143 -13.09 -5.89 3.63
C TYR A 143 -13.85 -6.68 2.58
N ILE A 144 -14.62 -6.00 1.74
CA ILE A 144 -15.28 -6.60 0.56
C ILE A 144 -14.52 -6.17 -0.69
N LEU A 145 -13.95 -7.13 -1.39
CA LEU A 145 -13.32 -6.97 -2.70
C LEU A 145 -14.30 -7.51 -3.75
N ASP A 146 -15.03 -6.63 -4.41
CA ASP A 146 -16.03 -7.01 -5.41
C ASP A 146 -15.40 -7.10 -6.79
N LEU A 147 -15.45 -8.28 -7.38
CA LEU A 147 -14.89 -8.58 -8.70
C LEU A 147 -15.94 -8.53 -9.83
N ASP A 148 -17.15 -8.01 -9.55
CA ASP A 148 -18.15 -7.82 -10.60
C ASP A 148 -17.61 -6.94 -11.73
N GLY A 149 -17.68 -7.43 -12.96
CA GLY A 149 -17.15 -6.75 -14.15
C GLY A 149 -15.68 -7.08 -14.48
N LEU A 150 -14.96 -7.82 -13.63
CA LEU A 150 -13.57 -8.19 -13.92
C LEU A 150 -13.48 -9.08 -15.16
N LYS A 151 -12.74 -8.64 -16.17
CA LYS A 151 -12.50 -9.38 -17.41
C LYS A 151 -11.08 -9.93 -17.42
N PHE A 152 -10.92 -11.13 -17.96
CA PHE A 152 -9.61 -11.70 -18.17
C PHE A 152 -9.01 -11.19 -19.49
N ASP A 153 -7.87 -10.57 -19.39
CA ASP A 153 -7.04 -10.25 -20.56
C ASP A 153 -5.56 -10.57 -20.27
N ALA A 154 -4.72 -10.52 -21.28
CA ALA A 154 -3.31 -10.89 -21.16
C ALA A 154 -2.51 -9.94 -20.23
N SER A 155 -2.96 -8.70 -20.05
CA SER A 155 -2.29 -7.70 -19.21
C SER A 155 -2.63 -7.89 -17.73
N LEU A 156 -3.81 -8.44 -17.40
CA LEU A 156 -4.32 -8.56 -16.04
C LEU A 156 -3.34 -9.27 -15.11
N LEU A 157 -2.79 -10.41 -15.52
CA LEU A 157 -1.85 -11.17 -14.67
C LEU A 157 -0.57 -10.39 -14.41
N SER A 158 -0.05 -9.69 -15.41
CA SER A 158 1.14 -8.85 -15.26
C SER A 158 0.90 -7.67 -14.33
N ILE A 159 -0.28 -7.02 -14.43
CA ILE A 159 -0.67 -5.90 -13.58
C ILE A 159 -0.88 -6.37 -12.14
N VAL A 160 -1.57 -7.48 -11.95
CA VAL A 160 -1.84 -8.04 -10.62
C VAL A 160 -0.56 -8.53 -9.94
N ALA A 161 0.32 -9.20 -10.67
CA ALA A 161 1.61 -9.67 -10.16
C ALA A 161 2.66 -8.56 -10.01
N GLY A 162 2.50 -7.44 -10.68
CA GLY A 162 3.38 -6.27 -10.66
C GLY A 162 2.83 -5.12 -9.80
N PRO A 163 2.35 -4.04 -10.40
CA PRO A 163 1.98 -2.81 -9.69
C PRO A 163 0.92 -2.99 -8.59
N TYR A 164 -0.09 -3.81 -8.85
CA TYR A 164 -1.16 -4.05 -7.87
C TYR A 164 -0.66 -4.83 -6.65
N ARG A 165 0.27 -5.78 -6.87
CA ARG A 165 0.98 -6.47 -5.79
C ARG A 165 1.76 -5.51 -4.90
N ILE A 166 2.46 -4.53 -5.49
CA ILE A 166 3.22 -3.52 -4.74
C ILE A 166 2.29 -2.70 -3.85
N LEU A 167 1.14 -2.31 -4.38
CA LEU A 167 0.12 -1.60 -3.61
C LEU A 167 -0.31 -2.40 -2.37
N TRP A 168 -0.68 -3.67 -2.54
CA TRP A 168 -1.10 -4.52 -1.43
C TRP A 168 0.05 -4.85 -0.47
N ALA A 169 1.26 -5.09 -0.99
CA ALA A 169 2.44 -5.28 -0.15
C ALA A 169 2.71 -4.07 0.74
N SER A 170 2.55 -2.84 0.20
CA SER A 170 2.67 -1.60 0.98
C SER A 170 1.64 -1.55 2.12
N VAL A 171 0.39 -1.94 1.85
CA VAL A 171 -0.66 -2.01 2.89
C VAL A 171 -0.29 -3.02 3.99
N TYR A 172 -0.02 -4.27 3.63
CA TYR A 172 0.28 -5.31 4.63
C TYR A 172 1.55 -5.02 5.46
N THR A 173 2.53 -4.39 4.86
CA THR A 173 3.80 -4.08 5.52
C THR A 173 3.69 -2.92 6.49
N ASN A 174 2.81 -1.96 6.23
CA ASN A 174 2.67 -0.76 7.03
C ASN A 174 1.45 -0.78 7.96
N TYR A 175 0.49 -1.68 7.75
CA TYR A 175 -0.75 -1.75 8.51
C TYR A 175 -1.07 -3.20 8.88
N PRO A 176 -0.29 -3.81 9.80
CA PRO A 176 -0.50 -5.20 10.22
C PRO A 176 -1.82 -5.35 11.00
N GLU A 177 -2.45 -6.52 10.91
CA GLU A 177 -3.63 -6.94 11.68
C GLU A 177 -4.87 -6.02 11.59
N TRP A 178 -4.99 -5.26 10.50
CA TRP A 178 -6.15 -4.41 10.29
C TRP A 178 -7.38 -5.18 9.84
N ILE A 179 -7.20 -6.14 8.93
CA ILE A 179 -8.29 -6.92 8.34
C ILE A 179 -8.60 -8.11 9.24
N SER A 180 -9.83 -8.18 9.74
CA SER A 180 -10.36 -9.36 10.44
C SER A 180 -10.95 -10.39 9.50
N GLN A 181 -11.67 -9.95 8.45
CA GLN A 181 -12.20 -10.80 7.37
C GLN A 181 -12.10 -10.06 6.03
N MET A 182 -11.77 -10.80 4.97
CA MET A 182 -11.81 -10.32 3.59
C MET A 182 -12.72 -11.22 2.76
N PHE A 183 -13.74 -10.64 2.13
CA PHE A 183 -14.63 -11.32 1.22
C PHE A 183 -14.31 -10.90 -0.21
N ILE A 184 -13.77 -11.82 -1.01
CA ILE A 184 -13.64 -11.64 -2.46
C ILE A 184 -14.92 -12.17 -3.08
N VAL A 185 -15.82 -11.28 -3.50
CA VAL A 185 -17.15 -11.64 -4.00
C VAL A 185 -17.23 -11.51 -5.51
N ASN A 186 -18.26 -12.13 -6.11
CA ASN A 186 -18.45 -12.19 -7.56
C ASN A 186 -17.21 -12.73 -8.30
N ALA A 187 -16.45 -13.65 -7.65
CA ALA A 187 -15.22 -14.19 -8.20
C ALA A 187 -15.49 -14.96 -9.52
N PRO A 188 -14.86 -14.55 -10.64
CA PRO A 188 -14.99 -15.26 -11.90
C PRO A 188 -14.23 -16.60 -11.87
N SER A 189 -14.52 -17.50 -12.81
CA SER A 189 -13.93 -18.84 -12.86
C SER A 189 -12.40 -18.86 -12.91
N PHE A 190 -11.78 -17.85 -13.52
CA PHE A 190 -10.32 -17.73 -13.59
C PHE A 190 -9.69 -17.18 -12.31
N MET A 191 -10.46 -16.83 -11.28
CA MET A 191 -9.92 -16.31 -10.02
C MET A 191 -8.94 -17.27 -9.35
N SER A 192 -9.10 -18.56 -9.53
CA SER A 192 -8.16 -19.57 -9.02
C SER A 192 -6.74 -19.41 -9.57
N LEU A 193 -6.59 -18.94 -10.82
CA LEU A 193 -5.31 -18.65 -11.44
C LEU A 193 -4.67 -17.40 -10.82
N ILE A 194 -5.45 -16.33 -10.66
CA ILE A 194 -5.01 -15.10 -10.00
C ILE A 194 -4.60 -15.41 -8.55
N TRP A 195 -5.42 -16.16 -7.81
CA TRP A 195 -5.14 -16.51 -6.43
C TRP A 195 -3.84 -17.31 -6.26
N LYS A 196 -3.56 -18.25 -7.16
CA LYS A 196 -2.27 -18.97 -7.16
C LYS A 196 -1.06 -18.04 -7.35
N ALA A 197 -1.20 -17.00 -8.15
CA ALA A 197 -0.12 -16.03 -8.38
C ALA A 197 0.07 -15.07 -7.18
N VAL A 198 -1.00 -14.69 -6.49
CA VAL A 198 -1.00 -13.64 -5.47
C VAL A 198 -0.88 -14.21 -4.06
N SER A 199 -1.50 -15.35 -3.76
CA SER A 199 -1.56 -15.89 -2.39
C SER A 199 -0.21 -16.18 -1.74
N PRO A 200 0.87 -16.58 -2.45
CA PRO A 200 2.18 -16.74 -1.83
C PRO A 200 2.79 -15.43 -1.31
N LEU A 201 2.30 -14.29 -1.78
CA LEU A 201 2.78 -12.96 -1.42
C LEU A 201 2.03 -12.37 -0.22
N ILE A 202 0.92 -13.00 0.17
CA ILE A 202 0.09 -12.58 1.29
C ILE A 202 0.53 -13.40 2.52
N PRO A 203 0.79 -12.78 3.68
CA PRO A 203 1.09 -13.50 4.91
C PRO A 203 0.03 -14.58 5.21
N GLU A 204 0.46 -15.75 5.65
CA GLU A 204 -0.44 -16.90 5.89
C GLU A 204 -1.61 -16.54 6.78
N ARG A 205 -1.36 -15.80 7.84
CA ARG A 205 -2.36 -15.29 8.76
C ARG A 205 -3.45 -14.47 8.07
N THR A 206 -3.09 -13.62 7.12
CA THR A 206 -4.03 -12.84 6.31
C THR A 206 -4.77 -13.72 5.31
N ARG A 207 -4.09 -14.72 4.70
CA ARG A 207 -4.74 -15.66 3.77
C ARG A 207 -5.88 -16.44 4.44
N ASN A 208 -5.71 -16.81 5.70
CA ASN A 208 -6.72 -17.54 6.46
C ASN A 208 -7.99 -16.72 6.74
N LYS A 209 -7.92 -15.39 6.62
CA LYS A 209 -9.04 -14.46 6.75
C LYS A 209 -9.78 -14.22 5.43
N VAL A 210 -9.27 -14.73 4.29
CA VAL A 210 -9.83 -14.50 2.95
C VAL A 210 -10.87 -15.58 2.61
N LYS A 211 -12.04 -15.14 2.20
CA LYS A 211 -13.13 -16.00 1.69
C LYS A 211 -13.44 -15.62 0.25
N ILE A 212 -13.20 -16.56 -0.67
CA ILE A 212 -13.47 -16.37 -2.10
C ILE A 212 -14.84 -16.96 -2.41
N CYS A 213 -15.73 -16.11 -2.91
CA CYS A 213 -17.12 -16.39 -3.18
C CYS A 213 -17.45 -16.15 -4.65
N THR A 214 -17.94 -17.14 -5.35
CA THR A 214 -18.41 -16.99 -6.73
C THR A 214 -19.71 -16.18 -6.78
N ALA A 215 -20.06 -15.63 -7.96
CA ALA A 215 -21.31 -14.88 -8.14
C ALA A 215 -22.57 -15.67 -7.79
N ASN A 216 -22.53 -17.01 -7.94
CA ASN A 216 -23.66 -17.90 -7.66
C ASN A 216 -23.72 -18.39 -6.20
N SER A 217 -22.75 -18.04 -5.36
CA SER A 217 -22.76 -18.42 -3.94
C SER A 217 -23.57 -17.43 -3.12
N ASP A 218 -24.09 -17.88 -1.97
CA ASP A 218 -24.84 -17.01 -1.04
C ASP A 218 -23.89 -16.18 -0.15
N TRP A 219 -23.02 -15.43 -0.79
CA TRP A 219 -22.06 -14.59 -0.09
C TRP A 219 -22.72 -13.40 0.64
N LYS A 220 -23.89 -12.94 0.19
CA LYS A 220 -24.65 -11.88 0.85
C LYS A 220 -25.05 -12.27 2.26
N SER A 221 -25.68 -13.43 2.43
CA SER A 221 -25.99 -13.99 3.75
C SER A 221 -24.74 -14.29 4.58
N LEU A 222 -23.64 -14.63 3.93
CA LEU A 222 -22.36 -14.84 4.62
C LEU A 222 -21.81 -13.53 5.23
N ILE A 223 -21.86 -12.41 4.51
CA ILE A 223 -21.42 -11.10 5.00
C ILE A 223 -22.28 -10.64 6.19
N GLN A 224 -23.59 -10.87 6.16
CA GLN A 224 -24.51 -10.52 7.24
C GLN A 224 -24.20 -11.23 8.58
N LYS A 225 -23.36 -12.27 8.58
CA LYS A 225 -22.86 -12.88 9.83
C LYS A 225 -21.81 -12.02 10.54
N TYR A 226 -21.24 -11.03 9.85
CA TYR A 226 -20.13 -10.17 10.33
C TYR A 226 -20.48 -8.69 10.38
N ALA A 227 -21.64 -8.31 9.83
CA ALA A 227 -22.11 -6.93 9.86
C ALA A 227 -23.64 -6.90 9.88
N LYS A 228 -24.23 -5.95 10.58
CA LYS A 228 -25.68 -5.79 10.61
C LYS A 228 -26.21 -5.33 9.25
N ALA A 229 -27.38 -5.83 8.87
CA ALA A 229 -27.98 -5.53 7.56
C ALA A 229 -28.14 -4.03 7.29
N GLU A 230 -28.49 -3.24 8.34
CA GLU A 230 -28.63 -1.80 8.25
C GLU A 230 -27.30 -1.05 8.00
N ASN A 231 -26.16 -1.72 8.18
CA ASN A 231 -24.82 -1.15 8.00
C ASN A 231 -24.13 -1.67 6.74
N ILE A 232 -24.79 -2.56 6.00
CA ILE A 232 -24.32 -3.06 4.70
C ILE A 232 -25.12 -2.38 3.60
N PRO A 233 -24.49 -1.77 2.57
CA PRO A 233 -25.23 -1.21 1.43
C PRO A 233 -26.11 -2.26 0.76
N ALA A 234 -27.30 -1.86 0.32
CA ALA A 234 -28.31 -2.77 -0.23
C ALA A 234 -27.80 -3.60 -1.41
N HIS A 235 -26.92 -3.04 -2.23
CA HIS A 235 -26.28 -3.73 -3.34
C HIS A 235 -25.52 -4.99 -2.87
N TRP A 236 -24.85 -4.92 -1.73
CA TRP A 236 -24.08 -6.05 -1.14
C TRP A 236 -24.89 -6.86 -0.13
N GLY A 237 -26.22 -6.78 -0.19
CA GLY A 237 -27.12 -7.67 0.56
C GLY A 237 -27.60 -7.12 1.91
N GLY A 238 -27.34 -5.86 2.22
CA GLY A 238 -27.90 -5.17 3.38
C GLY A 238 -29.17 -4.38 3.06
N THR A 239 -29.43 -3.37 3.90
CA THR A 239 -30.56 -2.44 3.75
C THR A 239 -30.13 -0.97 3.75
N LEU A 240 -28.82 -0.70 3.91
CA LEU A 240 -28.30 0.66 3.89
C LEU A 240 -28.46 1.27 2.50
N VAL A 241 -29.00 2.47 2.45
CA VAL A 241 -29.04 3.34 1.28
C VAL A 241 -28.47 4.70 1.68
N ASP A 242 -27.91 5.43 0.73
CA ASP A 242 -27.45 6.81 0.98
C ASP A 242 -28.60 7.82 1.06
N ALA A 243 -28.27 9.08 1.28
CA ALA A 243 -29.26 10.17 1.38
C ALA A 243 -30.11 10.34 0.11
N ASN A 244 -29.65 9.83 -1.04
CA ASN A 244 -30.37 9.86 -2.32
C ASN A 244 -31.18 8.58 -2.59
N GLY A 245 -31.16 7.62 -1.66
CA GLY A 245 -31.80 6.31 -1.82
C GLY A 245 -30.96 5.33 -2.66
N ASP A 246 -29.68 5.63 -2.92
CA ASP A 246 -28.80 4.73 -3.67
C ASP A 246 -28.28 3.60 -2.81
N GLY A 247 -28.66 2.36 -3.16
CA GLY A 247 -28.21 1.15 -2.47
C GLY A 247 -26.74 0.79 -2.69
N MET A 248 -26.03 1.48 -3.57
CA MET A 248 -24.56 1.39 -3.71
C MET A 248 -23.83 2.37 -2.80
N CYS A 249 -24.53 3.31 -2.17
CA CYS A 249 -23.96 4.34 -1.28
C CYS A 249 -22.82 5.11 -1.94
N ARG A 250 -23.07 5.69 -3.13
CA ARG A 250 -22.05 6.43 -3.89
C ARG A 250 -21.64 7.76 -3.24
N ASP A 251 -22.30 8.18 -2.18
CA ASP A 251 -21.86 9.26 -1.30
C ASP A 251 -20.61 8.89 -0.48
N ARG A 252 -20.34 7.59 -0.27
CA ARG A 252 -19.23 7.03 0.52
C ARG A 252 -18.25 6.24 -0.34
N LEU A 253 -18.75 5.63 -1.41
CA LEU A 253 -18.01 4.76 -2.31
C LEU A 253 -17.88 5.45 -3.68
N ASN A 254 -16.65 5.70 -4.08
CA ASN A 254 -16.43 6.10 -5.48
C ASN A 254 -16.59 4.85 -6.37
N ILE A 255 -17.56 4.86 -7.26
CA ILE A 255 -17.81 3.73 -8.17
C ILE A 255 -17.88 4.28 -9.60
N PRO A 256 -16.77 4.33 -10.32
CA PRO A 256 -16.76 4.77 -11.71
C PRO A 256 -17.42 3.71 -12.58
N PHE A 257 -18.13 4.18 -13.62
CA PHE A 257 -18.75 3.33 -14.64
C PHE A 257 -17.94 3.31 -15.93
N ASP A 258 -17.18 4.38 -16.18
CA ASP A 258 -16.44 4.57 -17.41
C ASP A 258 -14.93 4.37 -17.17
N PRO A 259 -14.21 3.89 -18.20
CA PRO A 259 -12.75 3.85 -18.15
C PRO A 259 -12.18 5.27 -18.12
N ILE A 260 -10.91 5.38 -17.73
CA ILE A 260 -10.19 6.65 -17.73
C ILE A 260 -10.04 7.14 -19.17
N PRO A 261 -10.50 8.36 -19.50
CA PRO A 261 -10.33 8.94 -20.83
C PRO A 261 -8.87 9.02 -21.26
N HIS A 262 -8.58 8.74 -22.52
CA HIS A 262 -7.21 8.71 -23.04
C HIS A 262 -6.53 10.09 -22.97
N GLU A 263 -7.29 11.17 -22.94
CA GLU A 263 -6.79 12.54 -22.79
C GLU A 263 -6.12 12.77 -21.42
N LEU A 264 -6.46 11.93 -20.43
CA LEU A 264 -5.85 11.94 -19.12
C LEU A 264 -4.60 11.05 -19.01
N TYR A 265 -4.24 10.34 -20.08
CA TYR A 265 -3.03 9.55 -20.09
C TYR A 265 -1.82 10.48 -20.10
N TRP A 266 -0.82 10.11 -19.30
CA TRP A 266 0.41 10.89 -19.25
C TRP A 266 1.08 10.96 -20.62
N THR A 267 1.43 12.17 -21.01
CA THR A 267 2.27 12.48 -22.18
C THR A 267 3.44 13.34 -21.71
N PRO A 268 4.63 13.23 -22.34
CA PRO A 268 5.72 14.14 -22.06
C PRO A 268 5.26 15.60 -22.27
N ASP A 269 5.44 16.41 -21.24
CA ASP A 269 5.15 17.85 -21.30
C ASP A 269 6.46 18.67 -21.41
N GLU A 270 6.32 20.00 -21.44
CA GLU A 270 7.45 20.93 -21.52
C GLU A 270 8.42 20.84 -20.33
N ARG A 271 7.99 20.19 -19.21
CA ARG A 271 8.81 19.95 -18.00
C ARG A 271 9.54 18.62 -18.05
N ALA A 272 9.28 17.79 -19.06
CA ALA A 272 10.06 16.58 -19.25
C ALA A 272 11.53 16.97 -19.50
N PRO A 273 12.51 16.30 -18.83
CA PRO A 273 13.91 16.61 -19.04
C PRO A 273 14.29 16.46 -20.50
N GLY A 274 15.08 17.41 -21.02
CA GLY A 274 15.60 17.32 -22.39
C GLY A 274 16.46 16.08 -22.58
N LEU A 275 16.59 15.60 -23.80
CA LEU A 275 17.42 14.42 -24.12
C LEU A 275 18.87 14.55 -23.62
N ASN A 276 19.38 15.78 -23.51
CA ASN A 276 20.74 16.06 -23.01
C ASN A 276 20.84 15.93 -21.48
N ASP A 277 19.72 15.97 -20.78
CA ASP A 277 19.65 15.87 -19.31
C ASP A 277 19.36 14.44 -18.85
N ILE A 278 19.19 13.51 -19.80
CA ILE A 278 18.83 12.12 -19.51
C ILE A 278 20.06 11.23 -19.62
N ASN A 279 20.35 10.49 -18.54
CA ASN A 279 21.30 9.40 -18.56
C ASN A 279 20.66 8.15 -19.18
N CYS A 280 21.03 7.80 -20.40
CA CYS A 280 20.53 6.61 -21.05
C CYS A 280 21.36 5.38 -20.67
N ALA A 281 20.66 4.30 -20.30
CA ALA A 281 21.27 3.02 -20.02
C ALA A 281 20.57 1.91 -20.82
N VAL A 282 21.32 1.11 -21.54
CA VAL A 282 20.83 -0.11 -22.18
C VAL A 282 21.10 -1.28 -21.24
N ILE A 283 20.04 -2.01 -20.88
CA ILE A 283 20.11 -3.15 -19.98
C ILE A 283 19.58 -4.37 -20.73
N PRO A 284 20.46 -5.32 -21.10
CA PRO A 284 20.05 -6.55 -21.75
C PRO A 284 19.14 -7.39 -20.84
N ALA A 285 18.25 -8.18 -21.44
CA ALA A 285 17.38 -9.09 -20.70
C ALA A 285 18.18 -10.01 -19.75
N GLY A 286 17.72 -10.13 -18.50
CA GLY A 286 18.40 -10.93 -17.46
C GLY A 286 19.68 -10.30 -16.89
N LYS A 287 19.98 -9.06 -17.23
CA LYS A 287 21.12 -8.31 -16.70
C LYS A 287 20.64 -7.15 -15.82
N GLY A 288 21.55 -6.61 -15.02
CA GLY A 288 21.35 -5.41 -14.22
C GLY A 288 22.44 -4.37 -14.50
N LYS A 289 22.14 -3.12 -14.19
CA LYS A 289 23.11 -2.01 -14.15
C LYS A 289 22.92 -1.26 -12.85
N THR A 290 24.01 -0.95 -12.18
CA THR A 290 24.00 -0.10 -10.99
C THR A 290 24.51 1.28 -11.35
N ILE A 291 23.83 2.31 -10.87
CA ILE A 291 24.26 3.70 -11.00
C ILE A 291 24.38 4.24 -9.56
N THR A 292 25.53 4.83 -9.25
CA THR A 292 25.84 5.35 -7.92
C THR A 292 25.84 6.86 -7.98
N TYR A 293 25.13 7.50 -7.06
CA TYR A 293 25.16 8.94 -6.85
C TYR A 293 25.68 9.24 -5.43
N VAL A 294 26.60 10.15 -5.33
CA VAL A 294 27.10 10.65 -4.04
C VAL A 294 26.41 11.98 -3.74
N VAL A 295 25.73 12.04 -2.62
CA VAL A 295 25.08 13.26 -2.15
C VAL A 295 25.87 13.82 -0.98
N ASN A 296 26.57 14.93 -1.22
CA ASN A 296 27.31 15.68 -0.20
C ASN A 296 26.45 16.87 0.21
N SER A 297 25.65 16.72 1.24
CA SER A 297 24.82 17.80 1.78
C SER A 297 24.86 17.78 3.30
N HIS A 298 25.00 18.94 3.89
CA HIS A 298 24.88 19.16 5.34
C HIS A 298 23.45 19.51 5.76
N GLU A 299 22.54 19.61 4.79
CA GLU A 299 21.13 19.91 5.00
C GLU A 299 20.27 18.76 4.48
N PRO A 300 19.07 18.56 5.05
CA PRO A 300 18.11 17.60 4.51
C PRO A 300 17.90 17.82 3.02
N THR A 301 18.16 16.81 2.21
CA THR A 301 18.15 16.91 0.75
C THR A 301 17.12 15.97 0.16
N TYR A 302 16.29 16.49 -0.74
CA TYR A 302 15.38 15.70 -1.55
C TYR A 302 16.06 15.28 -2.84
N ILE A 303 16.10 13.98 -3.11
CA ILE A 303 16.50 13.44 -4.40
C ILE A 303 15.25 13.03 -5.15
N VAL A 304 15.06 13.61 -6.33
CA VAL A 304 13.96 13.27 -7.24
C VAL A 304 14.53 12.46 -8.39
N VAL A 305 14.08 11.22 -8.52
CA VAL A 305 14.50 10.32 -9.60
C VAL A 305 13.37 10.20 -10.60
N ASN A 306 13.55 10.79 -11.78
CA ASN A 306 12.67 10.61 -12.92
C ASN A 306 13.26 9.54 -13.84
N ARG A 307 12.45 8.57 -14.24
CA ARG A 307 12.90 7.52 -15.14
C ARG A 307 11.88 7.23 -16.22
N PHE A 308 12.39 6.85 -17.36
CA PHE A 308 11.62 6.42 -18.52
C PHE A 308 12.18 5.09 -19.01
N CYS A 309 11.34 4.18 -19.41
CA CYS A 309 11.75 2.91 -20.01
C CYS A 309 10.78 2.49 -21.10
N ASP A 310 11.29 1.74 -22.05
CA ASP A 310 10.50 1.18 -23.16
C ASP A 310 9.84 -0.15 -22.81
N ARG A 311 10.27 -0.80 -21.71
CA ARG A 311 9.78 -2.10 -21.25
C ARG A 311 9.76 -2.22 -19.74
N THR A 312 9.10 -3.26 -19.24
CA THR A 312 9.08 -3.61 -17.83
C THR A 312 10.48 -4.00 -17.35
N PHE A 313 10.89 -3.46 -16.21
CA PHE A 313 12.12 -3.83 -15.53
C PHE A 313 11.96 -3.69 -14.01
N GLY A 314 12.79 -4.41 -13.25
CA GLY A 314 12.88 -4.25 -11.81
C GLY A 314 13.88 -3.15 -11.43
N MET A 315 13.54 -2.32 -10.45
CA MET A 315 14.44 -1.33 -9.87
C MET A 315 14.48 -1.47 -8.37
N GLY A 316 15.67 -1.38 -7.81
CA GLY A 316 15.87 -1.22 -6.38
C GLY A 316 16.73 0.02 -6.12
N ILE A 317 16.41 0.75 -5.06
CA ILE A 317 17.18 1.88 -4.59
C ILE A 317 17.73 1.52 -3.21
N TRP A 318 19.03 1.68 -3.05
CA TRP A 318 19.72 1.45 -1.79
C TRP A 318 20.42 2.72 -1.37
N TYR A 319 20.42 2.93 -0.11
CA TYR A 319 21.11 4.03 0.52
C TYR A 319 22.29 3.47 1.34
N HIS A 320 23.42 4.17 1.36
CA HIS A 320 24.61 3.79 2.09
C HIS A 320 25.21 5.00 2.80
N GLU A 321 25.50 4.84 4.09
CA GLU A 321 25.98 5.94 4.95
C GLU A 321 27.45 6.33 4.72
N ASN A 322 28.23 5.47 4.06
CA ASN A 322 29.66 5.67 3.90
C ASN A 322 30.05 5.91 2.43
N ALA A 323 30.32 7.16 2.10
CA ALA A 323 30.73 7.55 0.75
C ALA A 323 32.06 6.94 0.29
N THR A 324 32.93 6.52 1.21
CA THR A 324 34.23 5.91 0.89
C THR A 324 34.13 4.44 0.49
N ALA A 325 32.98 3.82 0.63
CA ALA A 325 32.73 2.43 0.23
C ALA A 325 32.46 2.25 -1.29
N VAL A 326 32.62 3.30 -2.09
CA VAL A 326 32.28 3.32 -3.56
C VAL A 326 33.15 2.41 -4.39
N ASP A 327 34.34 2.03 -3.90
CA ASP A 327 35.32 1.21 -4.67
C ASP A 327 35.05 -0.28 -4.65
N TYR A 328 33.95 -0.73 -4.04
CA TYR A 328 33.58 -2.14 -4.08
C TYR A 328 33.03 -2.52 -5.44
N ALA A 329 33.70 -3.46 -6.08
CA ALA A 329 33.18 -4.08 -7.29
C ALA A 329 31.75 -4.60 -7.02
N LEU A 330 30.82 -4.24 -7.87
CA LEU A 330 29.39 -4.58 -7.72
C LEU A 330 29.10 -6.09 -7.61
N ASP A 331 30.04 -6.93 -8.06
CA ASP A 331 29.99 -8.38 -7.94
C ASP A 331 30.23 -8.84 -6.49
N GLU A 332 31.00 -8.11 -5.70
CA GLU A 332 31.26 -8.44 -4.29
C GLU A 332 30.09 -8.06 -3.36
N MET A 333 29.24 -7.13 -3.75
CA MET A 333 28.06 -6.75 -2.97
C MET A 333 26.98 -7.84 -2.94
N ASN A 334 26.97 -8.76 -3.90
CA ASN A 334 26.04 -9.88 -3.93
C ASN A 334 26.47 -11.07 -3.08
N GLU A 335 27.74 -11.16 -2.66
CA GLU A 335 28.33 -12.33 -2.00
C GLU A 335 28.72 -12.09 -0.52
N SER A 336 28.87 -10.86 -0.06
CA SER A 336 29.31 -10.62 1.32
C SER A 336 28.14 -10.44 2.28
N GLN A 337 27.89 -11.46 3.09
CA GLN A 337 26.93 -11.48 4.20
C GLN A 337 27.28 -10.48 5.34
N ASN A 338 28.36 -9.72 5.22
CA ASN A 338 28.88 -8.86 6.29
C ASN A 338 28.55 -7.37 6.14
N TYR A 339 27.95 -6.95 5.06
CA TYR A 339 27.43 -5.59 4.94
C TYR A 339 25.97 -5.57 5.41
N LYS A 340 25.71 -4.85 6.50
CA LYS A 340 24.36 -4.37 6.81
C LYS A 340 23.99 -3.42 5.65
N VAL A 341 23.44 -4.00 4.59
CA VAL A 341 22.82 -3.21 3.51
C VAL A 341 21.68 -2.46 4.16
N PRO A 342 21.76 -1.15 4.28
CA PRO A 342 20.65 -0.40 4.85
C PRO A 342 19.47 -0.57 3.92
N GLN A 343 18.38 -0.77 4.48
CA GLN A 343 17.03 -0.96 3.98
C GLN A 343 16.84 -0.71 2.47
N ARG A 344 16.33 -1.72 1.80
CA ARG A 344 15.77 -1.61 0.45
C ARG A 344 14.55 -0.70 0.52
N PHE A 345 14.68 0.53 0.05
CA PHE A 345 13.61 1.52 0.12
C PHE A 345 12.45 1.24 -0.84
N CYS A 346 12.74 0.69 -2.01
CA CYS A 346 11.71 0.31 -2.96
C CYS A 346 12.22 -0.75 -3.93
N SER A 347 11.41 -1.77 -4.21
CA SER A 347 11.54 -2.57 -5.42
C SER A 347 10.25 -2.44 -6.19
N CYS A 348 10.34 -1.92 -7.39
CA CYS A 348 9.19 -1.76 -8.26
C CYS A 348 9.42 -2.52 -9.55
N ASP A 349 8.58 -3.51 -9.81
CA ASP A 349 8.36 -3.93 -11.18
C ASP A 349 7.38 -2.93 -11.78
N VAL A 350 7.84 -2.06 -12.67
CA VAL A 350 7.01 -0.98 -13.18
C VAL A 350 6.75 -1.17 -14.66
N MET A 351 5.48 -1.26 -14.99
CA MET A 351 5.00 -1.32 -16.37
C MET A 351 4.84 0.07 -17.01
N LYS A 352 5.18 1.14 -16.29
CA LYS A 352 5.03 2.51 -16.79
C LYS A 352 6.30 3.02 -17.43
N PRO A 353 6.17 3.79 -18.52
CA PRO A 353 7.30 4.51 -19.08
C PRO A 353 7.81 5.64 -18.16
N HIS A 354 7.02 6.06 -17.19
CA HIS A 354 7.37 7.16 -16.28
C HIS A 354 7.05 6.81 -14.83
N ALA A 355 8.03 7.04 -13.93
CA ALA A 355 7.83 7.01 -12.49
C ALA A 355 8.74 8.05 -11.82
N GLN A 356 8.22 8.74 -10.82
CA GLN A 356 8.95 9.71 -10.01
C GLN A 356 9.02 9.20 -8.58
N PHE A 357 10.22 9.28 -7.98
CA PHE A 357 10.46 8.96 -6.59
C PHE A 357 11.13 10.15 -5.92
N SER A 358 10.71 10.46 -4.70
CA SER A 358 11.32 11.52 -3.89
C SER A 358 11.81 10.92 -2.57
N TYR A 359 13.02 11.26 -2.18
CA TYR A 359 13.65 10.81 -0.95
C TYR A 359 14.16 11.99 -0.15
N LEU A 360 13.94 11.95 1.16
CA LEU A 360 14.52 12.91 2.10
C LEU A 360 15.69 12.25 2.81
N PHE A 361 16.85 12.89 2.79
CA PHE A 361 18.04 12.49 3.55
C PHE A 361 18.25 13.49 4.70
N ASP A 362 18.44 12.97 5.90
CA ASP A 362 18.71 13.79 7.06
C ASP A 362 20.16 14.29 7.02
N LYS A 363 20.40 15.50 7.53
CA LYS A 363 21.65 16.25 7.43
C LYS A 363 22.87 15.59 8.06
N ASP A 364 22.69 14.56 8.87
CA ASP A 364 23.76 13.86 9.57
C ASP A 364 24.37 12.71 8.75
N TYR A 365 23.98 12.53 7.48
CA TYR A 365 24.42 11.42 6.65
C TYR A 365 25.05 11.89 5.34
N GLU A 366 26.31 11.49 5.11
CA GLU A 366 26.85 11.43 3.75
C GLU A 366 26.18 10.24 3.05
N CYS A 367 25.38 10.53 2.04
CA CYS A 367 24.59 9.49 1.35
C CYS A 367 25.23 9.09 0.05
N LEU A 368 25.33 7.78 -0.10
CA LEU A 368 25.65 7.11 -1.36
C LEU A 368 24.40 6.39 -1.83
N GLU A 369 23.83 6.85 -2.92
CA GLU A 369 22.65 6.23 -3.48
C GLU A 369 23.05 5.29 -4.61
N GLN A 370 22.65 4.02 -4.53
CA GLN A 370 22.82 3.05 -5.59
C GLN A 370 21.47 2.73 -6.20
N ILE A 371 21.31 3.01 -7.48
CA ILE A 371 20.15 2.63 -8.26
C ILE A 371 20.52 1.39 -9.07
N LYS A 372 19.93 0.25 -8.74
CA LYS A 372 20.03 -0.97 -9.54
C LYS A 372 18.85 -1.03 -10.49
N VAL A 373 19.12 -0.91 -11.76
CA VAL A 373 18.16 -0.88 -12.87
C VAL A 373 18.13 -2.22 -13.58
#